data_4c09d8199795990b607b8c0a3d75c5b0
#
_entry.id   4c09d8199795990b607b8c0a3d75c5b0
#
_cell.length_a   1.000
_cell.length_b   1.000
_cell.length_c   1.000
_cell.angle_alpha   90.00
_cell.angle_beta   90.00
_cell.angle_gamma   90.00
#
_symmetry.space_group_name_H-M   'P 1'
#
loop_
_entity.id
_entity.type
_entity.pdbx_description
1 polymer ?
#
loop_
_entity_poly.entity_id
_entity_poly.type
_entity_poly.pdbx_seq_one_letter_code
_entity_poly.pdbx_strand_id
1 'polypeptide(L)'
;MSELSYLEKLLDGVEVEWKTLGSIAELKRGTSITKKDVIDGTIPVVASGRTPAYYHNTSNRDGQTIVIAGSGAYAGFVSWWEEPIFVSDAFTVKPHNILLPRYCYHFLMNMQQQLHEFKSGGGVPHVYPRDVSPILIPIPCPDTPEKSLAIQSEIVRILDKFTALT
;
A
#
# COMPACT_ATOMS: atom_id res chain seq x y z
N MET A 1 -1.70 22.29 21.83
CA MET A 1 -0.66 21.29 21.54
C MET A 1 -0.70 20.98 20.06
N SER A 2 0.47 20.93 19.40
CA SER A 2 0.54 20.58 17.99
C SER A 2 0.27 19.07 17.80
N GLU A 3 -0.11 18.70 16.59
CA GLU A 3 -0.33 17.29 16.24
C GLU A 3 0.96 16.48 16.45
N LEU A 4 2.12 17.06 16.12
CA LEU A 4 3.41 16.40 16.32
C LEU A 4 3.71 16.17 17.80
N SER A 5 3.40 17.15 18.68
CA SER A 5 3.58 16.98 20.12
C SER A 5 2.64 15.91 20.66
N TYR A 6 1.44 15.80 20.11
CA TYR A 6 0.50 14.74 20.48
C TYR A 6 1.04 13.37 20.10
N LEU A 7 1.60 13.23 18.88
CA LEU A 7 2.22 11.98 18.45
C LEU A 7 3.39 11.57 19.33
N GLU A 8 4.24 12.53 19.70
CA GLU A 8 5.37 12.26 20.59
C GLU A 8 4.91 11.71 21.92
N LYS A 9 3.86 12.29 22.50
CA LYS A 9 3.27 11.81 23.75
C LYS A 9 2.65 10.43 23.60
N LEU A 10 1.93 10.21 22.52
CA LEU A 10 1.26 8.93 22.25
C LEU A 10 2.28 7.80 22.14
N LEU A 11 3.45 8.08 21.57
CA LEU A 11 4.50 7.09 21.34
C LEU A 11 5.52 7.01 22.47
N ASP A 12 5.42 7.89 23.50
CA ASP A 12 6.35 7.88 24.61
C ASP A 12 6.21 6.60 25.44
N GLY A 13 7.33 5.90 25.62
CA GLY A 13 7.36 4.65 26.35
C GLY A 13 6.68 3.47 25.63
N VAL A 14 6.28 3.65 24.38
CA VAL A 14 5.64 2.59 23.62
C VAL A 14 6.70 1.64 23.05
N GLU A 15 6.52 0.35 23.32
CA GLU A 15 7.35 -0.68 22.70
C GLU A 15 6.98 -0.82 21.23
N VAL A 16 7.99 -0.95 20.37
CA VAL A 16 7.79 -1.10 18.92
C VAL A 16 8.56 -2.33 18.46
N GLU A 17 7.88 -3.19 17.70
CA GLU A 17 8.51 -4.32 17.04
C GLU A 17 8.46 -4.13 15.53
N TRP A 18 9.61 -4.27 14.87
CA TRP A 18 9.69 -4.16 13.42
C TRP A 18 9.49 -5.54 12.80
N LYS A 19 8.44 -5.67 12.00
CA LYS A 19 8.09 -6.93 11.34
C LYS A 19 8.18 -6.77 9.84
N THR A 20 8.59 -7.85 9.14
CA THR A 20 8.64 -7.82 7.68
C THR A 20 7.25 -7.74 7.09
N LEU A 21 7.10 -6.97 6.03
CA LEU A 21 5.81 -6.81 5.35
C LEU A 21 5.23 -8.16 4.95
N GLY A 22 6.08 -9.07 4.42
CA GLY A 22 5.64 -10.38 3.99
C GLY A 22 5.10 -11.27 5.10
N SER A 23 5.45 -10.98 6.38
CA SER A 23 4.94 -11.75 7.52
C SER A 23 3.60 -11.24 8.05
N ILE A 24 3.25 -9.99 7.74
CA ILE A 24 2.04 -9.34 8.28
C ILE A 24 1.05 -8.90 7.22
N ALA A 25 1.32 -9.22 5.95
CA ALA A 25 0.44 -8.87 4.84
C ALA A 25 0.54 -9.92 3.74
N GLU A 26 -0.54 -10.06 2.97
CA GLU A 26 -0.54 -10.86 1.75
C GLU A 26 -0.14 -9.97 0.58
N LEU A 27 0.87 -10.39 -0.16
CA LEU A 27 1.32 -9.73 -1.38
C LEU A 27 0.84 -10.56 -2.57
N LYS A 28 -0.11 -10.02 -3.34
CA LYS A 28 -0.76 -10.80 -4.39
C LYS A 28 -0.73 -10.07 -5.73
N ARG A 29 -0.19 -10.73 -6.73
CA ARG A 29 -0.17 -10.20 -8.09
C ARG A 29 -1.57 -10.09 -8.67
N GLY A 30 -1.74 -9.09 -9.55
CA GLY A 30 -2.93 -8.96 -10.37
C GLY A 30 -2.93 -9.96 -11.53
N THR A 31 -3.90 -9.81 -12.40
CA THR A 31 -4.07 -10.64 -13.59
C THR A 31 -3.79 -9.81 -14.83
N SER A 32 -2.84 -10.24 -15.66
CA SER A 32 -2.51 -9.52 -16.90
C SER A 32 -3.75 -9.41 -17.79
N ILE A 33 -4.00 -8.20 -18.27
CA ILE A 33 -5.06 -7.93 -19.22
C ILE A 33 -4.54 -6.97 -20.28
N THR A 34 -4.86 -7.23 -21.53
CA THR A 34 -4.51 -6.36 -22.66
C THR A 34 -5.75 -5.61 -23.12
N LYS A 35 -5.55 -4.59 -23.94
CA LYS A 35 -6.65 -3.81 -24.51
C LYS A 35 -7.69 -4.71 -25.20
N LYS A 36 -7.25 -5.81 -25.81
CA LYS A 36 -8.13 -6.76 -26.50
C LYS A 36 -9.06 -7.50 -25.55
N ASP A 37 -8.64 -7.68 -24.29
CA ASP A 37 -9.39 -8.45 -23.29
C ASP A 37 -10.38 -7.58 -22.52
N VAL A 38 -10.27 -6.26 -22.66
CA VAL A 38 -11.11 -5.32 -21.91
C VAL A 38 -12.51 -5.31 -22.50
N ILE A 39 -13.51 -5.55 -21.66
CA ILE A 39 -14.93 -5.43 -22.00
C ILE A 39 -15.42 -4.15 -21.32
N ASP A 40 -15.99 -3.23 -22.09
CA ASP A 40 -16.42 -1.91 -21.59
C ASP A 40 -17.20 -2.00 -20.29
N GLY A 41 -16.83 -1.15 -19.34
CA GLY A 41 -17.46 -1.09 -18.04
C GLY A 41 -16.99 0.15 -17.28
N THR A 42 -17.21 0.15 -15.96
CA THR A 42 -16.89 1.26 -15.08
C THR A 42 -15.79 0.93 -14.08
N ILE A 43 -15.27 -0.29 -14.11
CA ILE A 43 -14.24 -0.75 -13.16
C ILE A 43 -12.86 -0.31 -13.64
N PRO A 44 -12.14 0.55 -12.87
CA PRO A 44 -10.81 0.98 -13.29
C PRO A 44 -9.82 -0.19 -13.37
N VAL A 45 -9.05 -0.25 -14.43
CA VAL A 45 -7.93 -1.18 -14.57
C VAL A 45 -6.68 -0.48 -14.05
N VAL A 46 -6.21 -0.88 -12.89
CA VAL A 46 -5.03 -0.32 -12.23
C VAL A 46 -3.81 -1.15 -12.61
N ALA A 47 -2.90 -0.53 -13.30
CA ALA A 47 -1.73 -1.21 -13.85
C ALA A 47 -0.45 -0.44 -13.50
N SER A 48 0.47 -0.33 -14.43
CA SER A 48 1.79 0.26 -14.21
C SER A 48 1.82 1.79 -14.29
N GLY A 49 0.73 2.44 -14.69
CA GLY A 49 0.64 3.89 -14.78
C GLY A 49 0.13 4.53 -13.51
N ARG A 50 0.12 5.87 -13.48
CA ARG A 50 -0.39 6.65 -12.34
C ARG A 50 -1.91 6.78 -12.36
N THR A 51 -2.53 6.54 -13.51
CA THR A 51 -3.98 6.60 -13.71
C THR A 51 -4.47 5.29 -14.30
N PRO A 52 -5.77 4.98 -14.21
CA PRO A 52 -6.29 3.75 -14.81
C PRO A 52 -5.97 3.66 -16.30
N ALA A 53 -5.52 2.48 -16.73
CA ALA A 53 -5.21 2.23 -18.14
C ALA A 53 -6.47 2.07 -18.98
N TYR A 54 -7.49 1.43 -18.42
CA TYR A 54 -8.76 1.12 -19.08
C TYR A 54 -9.87 1.09 -18.04
N TYR A 55 -11.11 0.89 -18.51
CA TYR A 55 -12.26 0.61 -17.65
C TYR A 55 -12.90 -0.70 -18.14
N HIS A 56 -13.07 -1.63 -17.20
CA HIS A 56 -13.46 -3.01 -17.47
C HIS A 56 -14.80 -3.31 -16.80
N ASN A 57 -15.40 -4.46 -17.13
CA ASN A 57 -16.71 -4.84 -16.60
C ASN A 57 -16.65 -5.69 -15.33
N THR A 58 -15.47 -6.16 -14.93
CA THR A 58 -15.31 -6.99 -13.73
C THR A 58 -14.14 -6.47 -12.90
N SER A 59 -14.18 -6.80 -11.61
CA SER A 59 -13.10 -6.49 -10.68
C SER A 59 -12.38 -7.76 -10.24
N ASN A 60 -11.15 -7.61 -9.75
CA ASN A 60 -10.45 -8.70 -9.07
C ASN A 60 -9.95 -8.29 -7.69
N ARG A 61 -10.29 -7.09 -7.27
CA ARG A 61 -10.05 -6.59 -5.91
C ARG A 61 -11.22 -5.70 -5.51
N ASP A 62 -11.54 -5.71 -4.22
CA ASP A 62 -12.63 -4.92 -3.66
C ASP A 62 -12.25 -4.42 -2.28
N GLY A 63 -12.95 -3.38 -1.80
CA GLY A 63 -12.68 -2.77 -0.50
C GLY A 63 -11.40 -1.95 -0.51
N GLN A 64 -10.86 -1.71 0.69
CA GLN A 64 -9.63 -0.94 0.85
C GLN A 64 -8.44 -1.72 0.28
N THR A 65 -7.82 -1.16 -0.75
CA THR A 65 -6.77 -1.84 -1.50
C THR A 65 -5.56 -0.94 -1.67
N ILE A 66 -4.37 -1.49 -1.35
CA ILE A 66 -3.09 -0.85 -1.63
C ILE A 66 -2.52 -1.52 -2.87
N VAL A 67 -2.20 -0.75 -3.90
CA VAL A 67 -1.63 -1.25 -5.14
C VAL A 67 -0.22 -0.72 -5.31
N ILE A 68 0.71 -1.59 -5.71
CA ILE A 68 2.08 -1.21 -6.07
C ILE A 68 2.28 -1.57 -7.54
N ALA A 69 2.63 -0.57 -8.35
CA ALA A 69 2.87 -0.77 -9.77
C ALA A 69 4.07 -1.70 -9.99
N GLY A 70 3.93 -2.65 -10.91
CA GLY A 70 4.90 -3.73 -11.10
C GLY A 70 5.95 -3.48 -12.17
N SER A 71 5.72 -2.57 -13.10
CA SER A 71 6.66 -2.36 -14.20
C SER A 71 6.62 -0.93 -14.74
N GLY A 72 7.58 -0.61 -15.60
CA GLY A 72 7.64 0.66 -16.30
C GLY A 72 8.25 1.78 -15.49
N ALA A 73 8.10 3.01 -15.98
CA ALA A 73 8.67 4.20 -15.37
C ALA A 73 8.17 4.43 -13.94
N TYR A 74 6.96 3.98 -13.65
CA TYR A 74 6.34 4.15 -12.33
C TYR A 74 6.40 2.88 -11.48
N ALA A 75 7.21 1.87 -11.85
CA ALA A 75 7.37 0.68 -11.03
C ALA A 75 7.67 1.06 -9.57
N GLY A 76 6.92 0.49 -8.64
CA GLY A 76 7.01 0.85 -7.22
C GLY A 76 6.02 1.92 -6.78
N PHE A 77 5.28 2.54 -7.70
CA PHE A 77 4.28 3.56 -7.36
C PHE A 77 3.16 2.96 -6.51
N VAL A 78 2.89 3.59 -5.35
CA VAL A 78 1.88 3.15 -4.39
C VAL A 78 0.61 3.96 -4.59
N SER A 79 -0.54 3.27 -4.68
CA SER A 79 -1.84 3.93 -4.78
C SER A 79 -2.85 3.27 -3.84
N TRP A 80 -3.90 4.01 -3.51
CA TRP A 80 -4.97 3.61 -2.58
C TRP A 80 -6.32 3.64 -3.27
N TRP A 81 -7.10 2.57 -3.10
CA TRP A 81 -8.42 2.42 -3.73
C TRP A 81 -9.43 1.90 -2.72
N GLU A 82 -10.66 2.42 -2.76
CA GLU A 82 -11.76 1.97 -1.90
C GLU A 82 -12.93 1.45 -2.73
N GLU A 83 -12.82 1.50 -4.04
CA GLU A 83 -13.84 1.00 -4.98
C GLU A 83 -13.37 -0.32 -5.59
N PRO A 84 -14.28 -1.11 -6.19
CA PRO A 84 -13.85 -2.28 -6.94
C PRO A 84 -12.91 -1.88 -8.07
N ILE A 85 -11.79 -2.60 -8.20
CA ILE A 85 -10.79 -2.35 -9.24
C ILE A 85 -10.34 -3.68 -9.88
N PHE A 86 -9.76 -3.58 -11.06
CA PHE A 86 -9.09 -4.69 -11.70
C PHE A 86 -7.59 -4.42 -11.73
N VAL A 87 -6.83 -5.20 -10.96
CA VAL A 87 -5.37 -5.03 -10.84
C VAL A 87 -4.69 -5.86 -11.91
N SER A 88 -3.90 -5.19 -12.75
CA SER A 88 -3.10 -5.78 -13.83
C SER A 88 -1.70 -5.21 -13.77
N ASP A 89 -0.69 -5.98 -14.13
CA ASP A 89 0.73 -5.57 -14.12
C ASP A 89 1.11 -4.77 -12.87
N ALA A 90 0.61 -5.22 -11.73
CA ALA A 90 0.81 -4.63 -10.42
C ALA A 90 0.51 -5.71 -9.39
N PHE A 91 0.77 -5.41 -8.13
CA PHE A 91 0.38 -6.31 -7.05
C PHE A 91 -0.24 -5.53 -5.91
N THR A 92 -0.95 -6.24 -5.05
CA THR A 92 -1.64 -5.63 -3.91
C THR A 92 -1.02 -6.07 -2.60
N VAL A 93 -1.12 -5.19 -1.60
CA VAL A 93 -0.69 -5.45 -0.23
C VAL A 93 -1.94 -5.49 0.64
N LYS A 94 -2.26 -6.66 1.17
CA LYS A 94 -3.44 -6.83 2.04
C LYS A 94 -2.97 -7.16 3.45
N PRO A 95 -2.97 -6.17 4.36
CA PRO A 95 -2.52 -6.40 5.73
C PRO A 95 -3.39 -7.42 6.47
N HIS A 96 -2.74 -8.21 7.34
CA HIS A 96 -3.44 -9.07 8.28
C HIS A 96 -3.98 -8.25 9.46
N ASN A 97 -4.70 -8.89 10.37
CA ASN A 97 -5.47 -8.23 11.43
C ASN A 97 -4.66 -7.30 12.36
N ILE A 98 -3.35 -7.50 12.47
CA ILE A 98 -2.51 -6.69 13.36
C ILE A 98 -2.07 -5.37 12.75
N LEU A 99 -2.38 -5.14 11.48
CA LEU A 99 -1.91 -3.99 10.72
C LEU A 99 -3.10 -3.33 10.00
N LEU A 100 -3.38 -2.07 10.33
CA LEU A 100 -4.43 -1.33 9.63
C LEU A 100 -4.00 -1.04 8.18
N PRO A 101 -4.87 -1.27 7.20
CA PRO A 101 -4.53 -0.98 5.80
C PRO A 101 -4.04 0.45 5.57
N ARG A 102 -4.70 1.44 6.14
CA ARG A 102 -4.32 2.85 5.94
C ARG A 102 -3.00 3.21 6.61
N TYR A 103 -2.69 2.59 7.76
CA TYR A 103 -1.40 2.73 8.42
C TYR A 103 -0.29 2.17 7.50
N CYS A 104 -0.51 0.97 6.97
CA CYS A 104 0.41 0.34 6.02
C CYS A 104 0.62 1.22 4.79
N TYR A 105 -0.46 1.77 4.23
CA TYR A 105 -0.41 2.66 3.08
C TYR A 105 0.46 3.89 3.36
N HIS A 106 0.26 4.57 4.49
CA HIS A 106 1.05 5.73 4.84
C HIS A 106 2.53 5.39 4.98
N PHE A 107 2.84 4.24 5.59
CA PHE A 107 4.22 3.80 5.73
C PHE A 107 4.86 3.56 4.36
N LEU A 108 4.16 2.87 3.46
CA LEU A 108 4.65 2.61 2.11
C LEU A 108 4.79 3.90 1.30
N MET A 109 3.87 4.84 1.46
CA MET A 109 3.97 6.16 0.82
C MET A 109 5.20 6.92 1.28
N ASN A 110 5.54 6.81 2.56
CA ASN A 110 6.75 7.42 3.10
C ASN A 110 8.02 6.81 2.49
N MET A 111 7.92 5.60 1.95
CA MET A 111 9.03 4.90 1.31
C MET A 111 8.96 4.95 -0.22
N GLN A 112 8.17 5.85 -0.79
CA GLN A 112 7.92 5.87 -2.23
C GLN A 112 9.22 5.92 -3.05
N GLN A 113 10.18 6.73 -2.62
CA GLN A 113 11.45 6.85 -3.33
C GLN A 113 12.25 5.54 -3.25
N GLN A 114 12.32 4.93 -2.07
CA GLN A 114 13.00 3.66 -1.88
C GLN A 114 12.35 2.54 -2.69
N LEU A 115 11.01 2.55 -2.78
CA LEU A 115 10.29 1.58 -3.59
C LEU A 115 10.65 1.70 -5.07
N HIS A 116 10.78 2.92 -5.58
CA HIS A 116 11.25 3.13 -6.94
C HIS A 116 12.69 2.63 -7.16
N GLU A 117 13.51 2.67 -6.13
CA GLU A 117 14.89 2.20 -6.20
C GLU A 117 15.01 0.68 -6.28
N PHE A 118 13.96 -0.06 -5.96
CA PHE A 118 13.93 -1.51 -6.13
C PHE A 118 13.80 -1.95 -7.59
N LYS A 119 13.63 -1.03 -8.51
CA LYS A 119 13.55 -1.34 -9.93
C LYS A 119 14.76 -2.13 -10.39
N SER A 120 14.52 -3.22 -11.13
CA SER A 120 15.56 -4.08 -11.64
C SER A 120 15.25 -4.48 -13.08
N GLY A 121 16.26 -4.99 -13.77
CA GLY A 121 16.13 -5.45 -15.12
C GLY A 121 16.83 -4.52 -16.12
N GLY A 122 17.37 -5.11 -17.19
CA GLY A 122 18.10 -4.38 -18.22
C GLY A 122 17.22 -3.72 -19.28
N GLY A 123 15.92 -4.01 -19.27
CA GLY A 123 14.95 -3.42 -20.19
C GLY A 123 13.94 -2.58 -19.41
N VAL A 124 12.67 -3.01 -19.43
CA VAL A 124 11.62 -2.33 -18.65
C VAL A 124 11.87 -2.57 -17.16
N PRO A 125 11.94 -1.50 -16.35
CA PRO A 125 12.12 -1.67 -14.90
C PRO A 125 10.95 -2.43 -14.28
N HIS A 126 11.26 -3.25 -13.26
CA HIS A 126 10.25 -4.03 -12.52
C HIS A 126 10.46 -3.93 -11.03
N VAL A 127 9.34 -3.95 -10.27
CA VAL A 127 9.31 -4.15 -8.82
C VAL A 127 8.38 -5.31 -8.55
N TYR A 128 8.87 -6.29 -7.78
CA TYR A 128 8.16 -7.54 -7.52
C TYR A 128 7.76 -7.64 -6.04
N PRO A 129 6.76 -8.48 -5.72
CA PRO A 129 6.42 -8.76 -4.32
C PRO A 129 7.62 -9.17 -3.47
N ARG A 130 8.54 -9.97 -4.02
CA ARG A 130 9.76 -10.39 -3.30
C ARG A 130 10.68 -9.22 -2.92
N ASP A 131 10.61 -8.12 -3.67
CA ASP A 131 11.43 -6.94 -3.40
C ASP A 131 10.91 -6.15 -2.19
N VAL A 132 9.59 -6.14 -1.98
CA VAL A 132 8.97 -5.40 -0.89
C VAL A 132 8.69 -6.26 0.34
N SER A 133 8.65 -7.57 0.19
CA SER A 133 8.39 -8.49 1.30
C SER A 133 9.33 -8.28 2.50
N PRO A 134 10.64 -8.01 2.32
CA PRO A 134 11.56 -7.79 3.44
C PRO A 134 11.45 -6.43 4.12
N ILE A 135 10.64 -5.50 3.62
CA ILE A 135 10.49 -4.18 4.23
C ILE A 135 9.99 -4.34 5.65
N LEU A 136 10.63 -3.62 6.59
CA LEU A 136 10.26 -3.67 8.00
C LEU A 136 9.24 -2.57 8.30
N ILE A 137 8.13 -2.97 8.92
CA ILE A 137 7.05 -2.08 9.33
C ILE A 137 6.97 -2.07 10.85
N PRO A 138 6.91 -0.87 11.48
CA PRO A 138 6.86 -0.78 12.94
C PRO A 138 5.46 -1.07 13.46
N ILE A 139 5.37 -2.02 14.39
CA ILE A 139 4.11 -2.38 15.06
C ILE A 139 4.22 -1.90 16.49
N PRO A 140 3.46 -0.85 16.89
CA PRO A 140 3.46 -0.40 18.27
C PRO A 140 2.72 -1.40 19.17
N CYS A 141 3.16 -1.54 20.42
CA CYS A 141 2.54 -2.42 21.43
C CYS A 141 2.25 -3.81 20.89
N PRO A 142 3.28 -4.56 20.43
CA PRO A 142 3.06 -5.85 19.74
C PRO A 142 2.34 -6.89 20.59
N ASP A 143 2.45 -6.81 21.93
CA ASP A 143 1.82 -7.76 22.84
C ASP A 143 0.39 -7.39 23.22
N THR A 144 -0.10 -6.24 22.79
CA THR A 144 -1.46 -5.75 23.08
C THR A 144 -2.13 -5.30 21.80
N PRO A 145 -2.70 -6.22 21.00
CA PRO A 145 -3.25 -5.91 19.69
C PRO A 145 -4.26 -4.76 19.66
N GLU A 146 -5.15 -4.68 20.64
CA GLU A 146 -6.16 -3.63 20.70
C GLU A 146 -5.51 -2.24 20.86
N LYS A 147 -4.51 -2.15 21.73
CA LYS A 147 -3.78 -0.90 21.94
C LYS A 147 -2.95 -0.55 20.72
N SER A 148 -2.36 -1.54 20.08
CA SER A 148 -1.61 -1.35 18.84
C SER A 148 -2.49 -0.74 17.75
N LEU A 149 -3.67 -1.32 17.51
CA LEU A 149 -4.59 -0.83 16.49
C LEU A 149 -5.12 0.57 16.82
N ALA A 150 -5.34 0.87 18.10
CA ALA A 150 -5.76 2.20 18.52
C ALA A 150 -4.68 3.26 18.23
N ILE A 151 -3.42 2.93 18.49
CA ILE A 151 -2.30 3.83 18.18
C ILE A 151 -2.15 4.00 16.67
N GLN A 152 -2.21 2.91 15.91
CA GLN A 152 -2.17 2.97 14.45
C GLN A 152 -3.29 3.87 13.91
N SER A 153 -4.50 3.73 14.44
CA SER A 153 -5.65 4.53 14.03
C SER A 153 -5.44 6.03 14.29
N GLU A 154 -4.85 6.38 15.45
CA GLU A 154 -4.54 7.78 15.76
C GLU A 154 -3.48 8.36 14.83
N ILE A 155 -2.47 7.57 14.51
CA ILE A 155 -1.44 7.97 13.54
C ILE A 155 -2.07 8.21 12.18
N VAL A 156 -2.95 7.30 11.73
CA VAL A 156 -3.68 7.45 10.47
C VAL A 156 -4.51 8.73 10.45
N ARG A 157 -5.24 9.00 11.53
CA ARG A 157 -6.06 10.20 11.64
C ARG A 157 -5.23 11.46 11.40
N ILE A 158 -4.05 11.52 12.00
CA ILE A 158 -3.17 12.68 11.89
C ILE A 158 -2.55 12.77 10.49
N LEU A 159 -2.06 11.65 9.96
CA LEU A 159 -1.44 11.63 8.63
C LEU A 159 -2.45 11.91 7.51
N ASP A 160 -3.69 11.47 7.67
CA ASP A 160 -4.75 11.77 6.70
C ASP A 160 -5.03 13.27 6.62
N LYS A 161 -4.90 14.00 7.72
CA LYS A 161 -5.03 15.47 7.70
C LYS A 161 -3.96 16.12 6.82
N PHE A 162 -2.74 15.66 6.93
CA PHE A 162 -1.64 16.20 6.10
C PHE A 162 -1.84 15.84 4.62
N THR A 163 -2.32 14.64 4.34
CA THR A 163 -2.61 14.20 2.98
C THR A 163 -3.71 15.03 2.34
N ALA A 164 -4.75 15.37 3.11
CA ALA A 164 -5.87 16.19 2.62
C ALA A 164 -5.46 17.64 2.31
N LEU A 165 -4.35 18.11 2.87
CA LEU A 165 -3.85 19.48 2.63
C LEU A 165 -2.99 19.58 1.37
N THR A 166 -2.61 18.48 0.78
CA THR A 166 -1.84 18.42 -0.45
C THR A 166 -2.75 18.02 -1.60
#